data_049cc717e953c8fae898a8e344d37448
#
_entry.id   049cc717e953c8fae898a8e344d37448
#
_cell.length_a   1.000
_cell.length_b   1.000
_cell.length_c   1.000
_cell.angle_alpha   90.00
_cell.angle_beta   90.00
_cell.angle_gamma   90.00
#
_symmetry.space_group_name_H-M   'P 1'
#
loop_
_entity.id
_entity.type
_entity.pdbx_description
1 polymer ?
#
loop_
_entity_poly.entity_id
_entity_poly.type
_entity_poly.pdbx_seq_one_letter_code
_entity_poly.pdbx_strand_id
1 'polypeptide(L)'
;MLQHSKTLNALTVDLEDWYHPEFVRKHVTPGSPGKPQIADSIALILNLFRRHGVRATFFVLGEIAQSNPEIIQSIRDGNHEIACHGMNHLPLRELTPEKFGADLRKFRSLMADLLQEDIGIYGYRAPTFSLDNRTKYALTCLADNGFIYDSSVYPIKNYLYGVRGAPLSIYRPDFQDVSKQDSKGRMLEFPLTVFEVGRLRIPITSFCSRVLPYVVLRSILRRINRARPFVLYFHPWEICPSTPRVRGIGCLNGLLTYAALEGYLRKVERLLEDFAFSSMMEVLHVHGCS
;
A
#
# COMPACT_ATOMS: atom_id res chain seq x y z
N MET A 1 -11.34 -32.82 -12.86
CA MET A 1 -11.43 -31.34 -12.91
C MET A 1 -10.14 -30.80 -12.33
N LEU A 2 -9.26 -30.26 -13.16
CA LEU A 2 -8.07 -29.56 -12.71
C LEU A 2 -8.53 -28.31 -11.97
N GLN A 3 -8.40 -28.28 -10.64
CA GLN A 3 -8.47 -27.04 -9.89
C GLN A 3 -7.34 -26.14 -10.42
N HIS A 4 -7.69 -25.18 -11.25
CA HIS A 4 -6.78 -24.09 -11.56
C HIS A 4 -6.50 -23.42 -10.22
N SER A 5 -5.29 -23.58 -9.68
CA SER A 5 -4.88 -22.87 -8.48
C SER A 5 -5.09 -21.37 -8.78
N LYS A 6 -5.91 -20.73 -7.94
CA LYS A 6 -6.14 -19.28 -8.09
C LYS A 6 -4.79 -18.59 -7.95
N THR A 7 -4.42 -17.74 -8.90
CA THR A 7 -3.22 -16.88 -8.77
C THR A 7 -3.28 -16.12 -7.45
N LEU A 8 -2.24 -16.23 -6.64
CA LEU A 8 -2.15 -15.56 -5.35
C LEU A 8 -1.86 -14.08 -5.57
N ASN A 9 -2.63 -13.20 -4.93
CA ASN A 9 -2.57 -11.75 -5.06
C ASN A 9 -2.11 -11.11 -3.76
N ALA A 10 -1.52 -9.91 -3.83
CA ALA A 10 -1.12 -9.17 -2.66
C ALA A 10 -2.31 -8.38 -2.06
N LEU A 11 -2.59 -8.62 -0.78
CA LEU A 11 -3.51 -7.83 0.02
C LEU A 11 -2.69 -6.88 0.89
N THR A 12 -2.93 -5.58 0.76
CA THR A 12 -2.14 -4.58 1.49
C THR A 12 -3.02 -3.52 2.14
N VAL A 13 -2.58 -3.04 3.29
CA VAL A 13 -3.21 -1.96 4.04
C VAL A 13 -2.15 -0.90 4.29
N ASP A 14 -2.37 0.31 3.77
CA ASP A 14 -1.53 1.45 4.11
C ASP A 14 -2.07 2.01 5.44
N LEU A 15 -1.30 1.81 6.52
CA LEU A 15 -1.74 2.07 7.89
C LEU A 15 -1.71 3.58 8.17
N GLU A 16 -2.73 4.23 7.65
CA GLU A 16 -2.98 5.67 7.74
C GLU A 16 -4.28 5.97 8.48
N ASP A 17 -4.33 7.09 9.20
CA ASP A 17 -5.57 7.64 9.72
C ASP A 17 -6.18 8.65 8.72
N TRP A 18 -7.41 9.09 8.92
CA TRP A 18 -8.19 9.94 8.03
C TRP A 18 -7.54 11.29 7.68
N TYR A 19 -6.58 11.76 8.48
CA TYR A 19 -5.89 13.05 8.27
C TYR A 19 -4.58 12.95 7.47
N HIS A 20 -4.10 11.74 7.13
CA HIS A 20 -2.86 11.54 6.35
C HIS A 20 -3.02 11.78 4.83
N PRO A 21 -4.17 11.46 4.19
CA PRO A 21 -4.29 11.60 2.74
C PRO A 21 -3.89 13.00 2.25
N GLU A 22 -3.16 13.06 1.12
CA GLU A 22 -2.61 14.31 0.55
C GLU A 22 -3.65 15.42 0.37
N PHE A 23 -4.91 15.05 0.04
CA PHE A 23 -6.00 16.00 -0.12
C PHE A 23 -6.56 16.53 1.19
N VAL A 24 -6.28 15.86 2.30
CA VAL A 24 -6.80 16.18 3.63
C VAL A 24 -5.74 16.87 4.49
N ARG A 25 -4.50 16.36 4.49
CA ARG A 25 -3.44 16.80 5.42
C ARG A 25 -3.18 18.32 5.42
N LYS A 26 -3.38 18.99 4.28
CA LYS A 26 -3.19 20.44 4.15
C LYS A 26 -4.30 21.29 4.78
N HIS A 27 -5.41 20.64 5.13
CA HIS A 27 -6.59 21.29 5.71
C HIS A 27 -6.81 20.90 7.18
N VAL A 28 -5.87 20.17 7.75
CA VAL A 28 -5.88 19.73 9.15
C VAL A 28 -4.79 20.47 9.91
N THR A 29 -5.09 20.93 11.12
CA THR A 29 -4.11 21.62 11.96
C THR A 29 -2.97 20.68 12.33
N PRO A 30 -1.70 21.02 12.02
CA PRO A 30 -0.56 20.21 12.43
C PRO A 30 -0.54 19.99 13.96
N GLY A 31 -0.32 18.74 14.38
CA GLY A 31 -0.27 18.36 15.81
C GLY A 31 -1.63 18.29 16.53
N SER A 32 -2.75 18.62 15.85
CA SER A 32 -4.09 18.49 16.43
C SER A 32 -5.12 18.12 15.34
N PRO A 33 -4.98 16.92 14.74
CA PRO A 33 -5.83 16.52 13.62
C PRO A 33 -7.29 16.20 14.03
N GLY A 34 -7.59 16.10 15.32
CA GLY A 34 -8.86 15.62 15.85
C GLY A 34 -8.75 14.18 16.36
N LYS A 35 -9.88 13.55 16.67
CA LYS A 35 -9.90 12.20 17.24
C LYS A 35 -9.42 11.18 16.19
N PRO A 36 -8.36 10.40 16.45
CA PRO A 36 -7.94 9.30 15.58
C PRO A 36 -9.00 8.21 15.50
N GLN A 37 -9.06 7.52 14.37
CA GLN A 37 -9.99 6.40 14.13
C GLN A 37 -9.26 5.09 13.83
N ILE A 38 -7.94 5.11 13.83
CA ILE A 38 -7.11 4.00 13.41
C ILE A 38 -7.40 2.72 14.19
N ALA A 39 -7.57 2.81 15.51
CA ALA A 39 -7.81 1.64 16.38
C ALA A 39 -9.12 0.93 16.03
N ASP A 40 -10.23 1.68 15.89
CA ASP A 40 -11.53 1.10 15.55
C ASP A 40 -11.51 0.46 14.17
N SER A 41 -10.88 1.13 13.21
CA SER A 41 -10.79 0.67 11.82
C SER A 41 -9.94 -0.60 11.70
N ILE A 42 -8.81 -0.67 12.39
CA ILE A 42 -7.92 -1.84 12.37
C ILE A 42 -8.58 -3.06 13.00
N ALA A 43 -9.32 -2.90 14.09
CA ALA A 43 -10.04 -4.01 14.71
C ALA A 43 -11.03 -4.67 13.72
N LEU A 44 -11.73 -3.86 12.91
CA LEU A 44 -12.63 -4.37 11.86
C LEU A 44 -11.85 -5.12 10.77
N ILE A 45 -10.72 -4.60 10.32
CA ILE A 45 -9.86 -5.20 9.28
C ILE A 45 -9.29 -6.53 9.76
N LEU A 46 -8.66 -6.56 10.93
CA LEU A 46 -8.04 -7.78 11.48
C LEU A 46 -9.09 -8.88 11.74
N ASN A 47 -10.28 -8.50 12.22
CA ASN A 47 -11.39 -9.45 12.38
C ASN A 47 -11.85 -10.01 11.02
N LEU A 48 -11.95 -9.17 9.99
CA LEU A 48 -12.28 -9.62 8.63
C LEU A 48 -11.23 -10.62 8.12
N PHE A 49 -9.96 -10.26 8.21
CA PHE A 49 -8.87 -11.12 7.72
C PHE A 49 -8.80 -12.45 8.46
N ARG A 50 -8.99 -12.44 9.78
CA ARG A 50 -9.06 -13.65 10.59
C ARG A 50 -10.21 -14.57 10.17
N ARG A 51 -11.41 -14.03 9.93
CA ARG A 51 -12.58 -14.81 9.49
C ARG A 51 -12.36 -15.50 8.14
N HIS A 52 -11.60 -14.86 7.25
CA HIS A 52 -11.30 -15.41 5.93
C HIS A 52 -9.97 -16.19 5.86
N GLY A 53 -9.23 -16.28 6.97
CA GLY A 53 -7.94 -16.98 7.02
C GLY A 53 -6.90 -16.39 6.07
N VAL A 54 -6.93 -15.07 5.81
CA VAL A 54 -6.02 -14.40 4.89
C VAL A 54 -4.97 -13.60 5.65
N ARG A 55 -3.75 -13.57 5.09
CA ARG A 55 -2.66 -12.69 5.53
C ARG A 55 -2.59 -11.48 4.61
N ALA A 56 -2.07 -10.38 5.14
CA ALA A 56 -1.89 -9.13 4.42
C ALA A 56 -0.56 -8.49 4.80
N THR A 57 -0.11 -7.53 3.99
CA THR A 57 0.99 -6.63 4.33
C THR A 57 0.42 -5.31 4.83
N PHE A 58 0.88 -4.88 6.00
CA PHE A 58 0.59 -3.57 6.54
C PHE A 58 1.79 -2.66 6.33
N PHE A 59 1.64 -1.65 5.47
CA PHE A 59 2.61 -0.58 5.31
C PHE A 59 2.40 0.44 6.42
N VAL A 60 3.27 0.42 7.42
CA VAL A 60 3.09 1.12 8.69
C VAL A 60 3.82 2.46 8.68
N LEU A 61 3.14 3.52 9.13
CA LEU A 61 3.74 4.80 9.46
C LEU A 61 4.38 4.74 10.87
N GLY A 62 5.61 5.24 11.00
CA GLY A 62 6.29 5.27 12.28
C GLY A 62 5.54 6.05 13.35
N GLU A 63 4.92 7.19 13.00
CA GLU A 63 4.11 7.99 13.94
C GLU A 63 2.86 7.25 14.44
N ILE A 64 2.24 6.41 13.60
CA ILE A 64 1.11 5.56 14.02
C ILE A 64 1.61 4.49 14.98
N ALA A 65 2.74 3.85 14.67
CA ALA A 65 3.32 2.83 15.52
C ALA A 65 3.73 3.38 16.89
N GLN A 66 4.30 4.57 16.93
CA GLN A 66 4.67 5.25 18.20
C GLN A 66 3.45 5.58 19.07
N SER A 67 2.35 5.98 18.44
CA SER A 67 1.13 6.40 19.13
C SER A 67 0.21 5.23 19.49
N ASN A 68 0.35 4.08 18.83
CA ASN A 68 -0.55 2.92 18.98
C ASN A 68 0.25 1.60 18.91
N PRO A 69 1.17 1.35 19.86
CA PRO A 69 2.01 0.14 19.84
C PRO A 69 1.21 -1.16 19.87
N GLU A 70 0.04 -1.15 20.51
CA GLU A 70 -0.87 -2.30 20.58
C GLU A 70 -1.43 -2.71 19.22
N ILE A 71 -1.56 -1.78 18.29
CA ILE A 71 -1.97 -2.09 16.90
C ILE A 71 -0.87 -2.90 16.22
N ILE A 72 0.39 -2.53 16.40
CA ILE A 72 1.53 -3.22 15.79
C ILE A 72 1.64 -4.65 16.32
N GLN A 73 1.45 -4.83 17.63
CA GLN A 73 1.42 -6.16 18.24
C GLN A 73 0.26 -7.00 17.69
N SER A 74 -0.94 -6.41 17.55
CA SER A 74 -2.11 -7.10 17.00
C SER A 74 -1.91 -7.54 15.54
N ILE A 75 -1.25 -6.74 14.73
CA ILE A 75 -0.88 -7.05 13.33
C ILE A 75 0.08 -8.25 13.31
N ARG A 76 1.13 -8.23 14.14
CA ARG A 76 2.09 -9.33 14.27
C ARG A 76 1.41 -10.61 14.74
N ASP A 77 0.60 -10.54 15.79
CA ASP A 77 -0.09 -11.70 16.39
C ASP A 77 -1.10 -12.34 15.41
N GLY A 78 -1.60 -11.53 14.45
CA GLY A 78 -2.38 -12.00 13.31
C GLY A 78 -1.55 -12.67 12.19
N ASN A 79 -0.24 -12.83 12.36
CA ASN A 79 0.70 -13.32 11.33
C ASN A 79 0.66 -12.50 10.03
N HIS A 80 0.38 -11.20 10.13
CA HIS A 80 0.47 -10.29 8.99
C HIS A 80 1.89 -9.77 8.83
N GLU A 81 2.24 -9.42 7.61
CA GLU A 81 3.52 -8.79 7.30
C GLU A 81 3.49 -7.32 7.69
N ILE A 82 4.55 -6.85 8.37
CA ILE A 82 4.80 -5.44 8.66
C ILE A 82 5.85 -4.93 7.68
N ALA A 83 5.50 -3.86 6.96
CA ALA A 83 6.37 -3.17 6.01
C ALA A 83 6.40 -1.67 6.34
N CYS A 84 7.36 -0.94 5.80
CA CYS A 84 7.58 0.47 6.10
C CYS A 84 6.80 1.39 5.15
N HIS A 85 6.08 2.37 5.71
CA HIS A 85 5.43 3.47 4.96
C HIS A 85 6.07 4.83 5.24
N GLY A 86 7.30 4.85 5.74
CA GLY A 86 7.99 6.05 6.24
C GLY A 86 7.65 6.37 7.68
N MET A 87 8.24 7.45 8.20
CA MET A 87 8.01 7.88 9.59
C MET A 87 6.76 8.74 9.74
N ASN A 88 6.59 9.79 8.90
CA ASN A 88 5.61 10.85 9.10
C ASN A 88 4.82 11.16 7.81
N HIS A 89 4.55 10.16 6.98
CA HIS A 89 3.82 10.29 5.70
C HIS A 89 4.34 11.39 4.76
N LEU A 90 5.67 11.61 4.73
CA LEU A 90 6.29 12.59 3.84
C LEU A 90 6.58 11.93 2.48
N PRO A 91 6.11 12.52 1.37
CA PRO A 91 6.50 12.07 0.03
C PRO A 91 8.01 12.15 -0.18
N LEU A 92 8.59 11.21 -0.93
CA LEU A 92 10.02 11.16 -1.20
C LEU A 92 10.59 12.48 -1.75
N ARG A 93 9.81 13.24 -2.53
CA ARG A 93 10.22 14.54 -3.07
C ARG A 93 10.45 15.62 -2.00
N GLU A 94 9.98 15.41 -0.77
CA GLU A 94 10.16 16.31 0.38
C GLU A 94 11.33 15.88 1.27
N LEU A 95 12.03 14.79 0.90
CA LEU A 95 13.14 14.21 1.64
C LEU A 95 14.46 14.30 0.84
N THR A 96 15.58 14.40 1.56
CA THR A 96 16.91 14.14 0.98
C THR A 96 17.29 12.67 1.21
N PRO A 97 18.27 12.11 0.43
CA PRO A 97 18.74 10.75 0.64
C PRO A 97 19.17 10.46 2.09
N GLU A 98 19.85 11.42 2.73
CA GLU A 98 20.35 11.28 4.11
C GLU A 98 19.20 11.21 5.12
N LYS A 99 18.21 12.10 4.99
CA LYS A 99 17.01 12.10 5.84
C LYS A 99 16.20 10.83 5.63
N PHE A 100 16.02 10.41 4.38
CA PHE A 100 15.30 9.18 4.07
C PHE A 100 15.98 7.95 4.67
N GLY A 101 17.32 7.82 4.50
CA GLY A 101 18.09 6.74 5.12
C GLY A 101 18.01 6.75 6.65
N ALA A 102 18.01 7.94 7.27
CA ALA A 102 17.83 8.08 8.72
C ALA A 102 16.42 7.63 9.16
N ASP A 103 15.37 7.99 8.40
CA ASP A 103 13.98 7.58 8.68
C ASP A 103 13.82 6.06 8.58
N LEU A 104 14.44 5.41 7.60
CA LEU A 104 14.40 3.95 7.47
C LEU A 104 15.05 3.25 8.68
N ARG A 105 16.20 3.72 9.13
CA ARG A 105 16.87 3.16 10.34
C ARG A 105 16.04 3.40 11.60
N LYS A 106 15.49 4.61 11.75
CA LYS A 106 14.60 4.95 12.87
C LYS A 106 13.36 4.05 12.90
N PHE A 107 12.76 3.80 11.74
CA PHE A 107 11.60 2.90 11.63
C PHE A 107 11.96 1.47 12.07
N ARG A 108 13.07 0.92 11.59
CA ARG A 108 13.52 -0.43 12.00
C ARG A 108 13.78 -0.53 13.49
N SER A 109 14.51 0.45 14.07
CA SER A 109 14.74 0.49 15.53
C SER A 109 13.43 0.54 16.30
N LEU A 110 12.48 1.38 15.86
CA LEU A 110 11.15 1.47 16.47
C LEU A 110 10.41 0.13 16.45
N MET A 111 10.43 -0.58 15.32
CA MET A 111 9.76 -1.88 15.23
C MET A 111 10.42 -2.93 16.13
N ALA A 112 11.76 -2.99 16.17
CA ALA A 112 12.48 -3.88 17.06
C ALA A 112 12.17 -3.61 18.54
N ASP A 113 12.12 -2.34 18.93
CA ASP A 113 11.77 -1.94 20.30
C ASP A 113 10.33 -2.30 20.67
N LEU A 114 9.37 -2.07 19.78
CA LEU A 114 7.95 -2.35 20.02
C LEU A 114 7.63 -3.85 20.09
N LEU A 115 8.30 -4.64 19.27
CA LEU A 115 8.04 -6.07 19.15
C LEU A 115 8.99 -6.93 19.97
N GLN A 116 10.04 -6.32 20.53
CA GLN A 116 11.11 -6.98 21.31
C GLN A 116 11.80 -8.13 20.55
N GLU A 117 11.77 -8.06 19.24
CA GLU A 117 12.35 -9.03 18.31
C GLU A 117 12.67 -8.37 16.96
N ASP A 118 13.65 -8.88 16.23
CA ASP A 118 13.91 -8.48 14.84
C ASP A 118 13.03 -9.31 13.91
N ILE A 119 11.88 -8.75 13.52
CA ILE A 119 10.93 -9.41 12.62
C ILE A 119 11.32 -9.31 11.14
N GLY A 120 12.42 -8.63 10.82
CA GLY A 120 12.85 -8.40 9.44
C GLY A 120 11.85 -7.54 8.66
N ILE A 121 12.12 -6.23 8.59
CA ILE A 121 11.32 -5.31 7.75
C ILE A 121 11.90 -5.30 6.34
N TYR A 122 11.23 -5.95 5.41
CA TYR A 122 11.73 -6.18 4.05
C TYR A 122 11.06 -5.33 2.98
N GLY A 123 9.84 -4.86 3.24
CA GLY A 123 9.02 -4.12 2.29
C GLY A 123 8.93 -2.64 2.58
N TYR A 124 8.85 -1.85 1.51
CA TYR A 124 8.60 -0.41 1.59
C TYR A 124 7.50 0.00 0.62
N ARG A 125 6.74 1.03 1.00
CA ARG A 125 5.84 1.78 0.11
C ARG A 125 5.98 3.25 0.40
N ALA A 126 6.26 4.05 -0.64
CA ALA A 126 6.38 5.49 -0.51
C ALA A 126 5.01 6.16 -0.28
N PRO A 127 4.87 7.04 0.70
CA PRO A 127 3.71 7.90 0.84
C PRO A 127 3.34 8.56 -0.49
N THR A 128 2.03 8.58 -0.80
CA THR A 128 1.48 9.10 -2.07
C THR A 128 2.08 8.46 -3.33
N PHE A 129 2.62 7.24 -3.25
CA PHE A 129 3.29 6.55 -4.37
C PHE A 129 4.34 7.43 -5.05
N SER A 130 5.13 8.14 -4.24
CA SER A 130 6.02 9.22 -4.68
C SER A 130 7.36 8.77 -5.26
N LEU A 131 7.54 7.47 -5.54
CA LEU A 131 8.71 6.96 -6.24
C LEU A 131 8.57 7.19 -7.75
N ASP A 132 9.49 7.95 -8.32
CA ASP A 132 9.64 8.18 -9.75
C ASP A 132 11.13 8.46 -10.11
N ASN A 133 11.43 8.81 -11.36
CA ASN A 133 12.81 9.08 -11.77
C ASN A 133 13.47 10.30 -11.09
N ARG A 134 12.71 11.18 -10.44
CA ARG A 134 13.23 12.31 -9.64
C ARG A 134 13.61 11.89 -8.23
N THR A 135 12.99 10.82 -7.74
CA THR A 135 13.17 10.29 -6.39
C THR A 135 13.82 8.90 -6.38
N LYS A 136 14.40 8.47 -7.50
CA LYS A 136 15.06 7.16 -7.68
C LYS A 136 16.18 6.87 -6.69
N TYR A 137 16.76 7.90 -6.04
CA TYR A 137 17.70 7.77 -4.95
C TYR A 137 17.19 6.85 -3.83
N ALA A 138 15.86 6.78 -3.68
CA ALA A 138 15.22 5.96 -2.67
C ALA A 138 15.51 4.47 -2.86
N LEU A 139 15.63 3.97 -4.09
CA LEU A 139 15.98 2.58 -4.37
C LEU A 139 17.35 2.20 -3.78
N THR A 140 18.34 3.09 -3.95
CA THR A 140 19.67 2.88 -3.35
C THR A 140 19.58 2.89 -1.83
N CYS A 141 18.91 3.90 -1.25
CA CYS A 141 18.75 4.00 0.20
C CYS A 141 18.02 2.77 0.78
N LEU A 142 16.97 2.28 0.13
CA LEU A 142 16.24 1.07 0.54
C LEU A 142 17.15 -0.16 0.52
N ALA A 143 17.82 -0.42 -0.61
CA ALA A 143 18.72 -1.55 -0.76
C ALA A 143 19.86 -1.54 0.26
N ASP A 144 20.46 -0.37 0.51
CA ASP A 144 21.54 -0.19 1.49
C ASP A 144 21.09 -0.34 2.96
N ASN A 145 19.79 -0.16 3.21
CA ASN A 145 19.16 -0.41 4.52
C ASN A 145 18.48 -1.78 4.61
N GLY A 146 18.76 -2.73 3.68
CA GLY A 146 18.32 -4.12 3.76
C GLY A 146 16.85 -4.36 3.41
N PHE A 147 16.21 -3.44 2.67
CA PHE A 147 14.90 -3.69 2.09
C PHE A 147 15.04 -4.56 0.85
N ILE A 148 14.10 -5.49 0.64
CA ILE A 148 14.11 -6.46 -0.45
C ILE A 148 13.19 -6.01 -1.58
N TYR A 149 12.06 -5.41 -1.24
CA TYR A 149 11.08 -4.96 -2.22
C TYR A 149 10.51 -3.58 -1.92
N ASP A 150 10.06 -2.92 -2.98
CA ASP A 150 9.23 -1.71 -2.98
C ASP A 150 7.88 -1.99 -3.64
N SER A 151 6.86 -1.24 -3.28
CA SER A 151 5.55 -1.25 -3.94
C SER A 151 5.01 0.17 -4.05
N SER A 152 5.76 1.03 -4.74
CA SER A 152 5.44 2.45 -4.87
C SER A 152 5.17 2.87 -6.31
N VAL A 153 5.57 2.05 -7.30
CA VAL A 153 5.43 2.41 -8.70
C VAL A 153 4.00 2.21 -9.19
N TYR A 154 3.38 3.29 -9.64
CA TYR A 154 2.19 3.24 -10.46
C TYR A 154 2.58 3.31 -11.94
N PRO A 155 2.35 2.25 -12.75
CA PRO A 155 2.76 2.21 -14.17
C PRO A 155 1.89 3.07 -15.11
N ILE A 156 1.62 4.29 -14.70
CA ILE A 156 0.84 5.32 -15.42
C ILE A 156 1.58 6.65 -15.37
N LYS A 157 1.00 7.70 -15.95
CA LYS A 157 1.41 9.07 -15.69
C LYS A 157 0.22 9.88 -15.20
N ASN A 158 0.38 10.53 -14.07
CA ASN A 158 -0.59 11.44 -13.50
C ASN A 158 0.18 12.65 -12.93
N TYR A 159 -0.50 13.70 -12.46
CA TYR A 159 0.15 14.92 -11.97
C TYR A 159 0.76 14.75 -10.56
N LEU A 160 0.29 13.79 -9.76
CA LEU A 160 0.75 13.54 -8.39
C LEU A 160 1.84 12.47 -8.32
N TYR A 161 1.69 11.39 -9.09
CA TYR A 161 2.53 10.20 -9.03
C TYR A 161 2.53 9.44 -10.37
N GLY A 162 3.35 8.42 -10.45
CA GLY A 162 3.32 7.46 -11.55
C GLY A 162 4.57 7.49 -12.43
N VAL A 163 4.91 6.32 -12.94
CA VAL A 163 6.07 6.07 -13.80
C VAL A 163 5.58 5.52 -15.14
N ARG A 164 5.45 6.42 -16.12
CA ARG A 164 4.99 6.04 -17.45
C ARG A 164 5.96 5.04 -18.09
N GLY A 165 5.42 3.94 -18.60
CA GLY A 165 6.21 2.92 -19.27
C GLY A 165 6.75 1.83 -18.36
N ALA A 166 6.66 1.98 -17.04
CA ALA A 166 7.07 0.94 -16.10
C ALA A 166 6.36 -0.39 -16.38
N PRO A 167 7.01 -1.54 -16.10
CA PRO A 167 6.41 -2.86 -16.18
C PRO A 167 5.12 -2.97 -15.35
N LEU A 168 4.21 -3.83 -15.76
CA LEU A 168 2.95 -4.09 -15.04
C LEU A 168 3.02 -5.32 -14.13
N SER A 169 4.02 -6.16 -14.32
CA SER A 169 4.32 -7.33 -13.49
C SER A 169 5.48 -7.01 -12.55
N ILE A 170 5.68 -7.85 -11.55
CA ILE A 170 6.83 -7.77 -10.65
C ILE A 170 8.11 -7.70 -11.48
N TYR A 171 9.01 -6.78 -11.15
CA TYR A 171 10.26 -6.57 -11.86
C TYR A 171 11.38 -6.07 -10.94
N ARG A 172 12.61 -6.09 -11.40
CA ARG A 172 13.74 -5.43 -10.71
C ARG A 172 13.98 -4.09 -11.39
N PRO A 173 13.76 -2.95 -10.74
CA PRO A 173 13.94 -1.64 -11.35
C PRO A 173 15.42 -1.34 -11.61
N ASP A 174 15.68 -0.68 -12.73
CA ASP A 174 16.95 0.00 -12.96
C ASP A 174 17.03 1.24 -12.05
N PHE A 175 18.07 1.34 -11.23
CA PHE A 175 18.24 2.44 -10.29
C PHE A 175 18.55 3.79 -10.97
N GLN A 176 18.81 3.80 -12.28
CA GLN A 176 18.95 5.02 -13.06
C GLN A 176 17.66 5.42 -13.79
N ASP A 177 16.79 4.44 -14.08
CA ASP A 177 15.49 4.68 -14.73
C ASP A 177 14.44 3.69 -14.23
N VAL A 178 13.64 4.10 -13.25
CA VAL A 178 12.60 3.28 -12.57
C VAL A 178 11.61 2.67 -13.57
N SER A 179 11.46 3.25 -14.77
CA SER A 179 10.59 2.69 -15.80
C SER A 179 11.17 1.47 -16.53
N LYS A 180 12.45 1.17 -16.30
CA LYS A 180 13.16 0.06 -16.94
C LYS A 180 13.43 -1.08 -15.97
N GLN A 181 13.59 -2.26 -16.54
CA GLN A 181 13.98 -3.45 -15.81
C GLN A 181 15.48 -3.68 -15.93
N ASP A 182 16.12 -4.00 -14.79
CA ASP A 182 17.47 -4.53 -14.70
C ASP A 182 17.43 -5.95 -14.13
N SER A 183 17.83 -6.95 -14.91
CA SER A 183 17.84 -8.34 -14.47
C SER A 183 18.77 -8.61 -13.27
N LYS A 184 19.74 -7.73 -13.03
CA LYS A 184 20.67 -7.77 -11.90
C LYS A 184 20.32 -6.78 -10.80
N GLY A 185 19.16 -6.14 -10.88
CA GLY A 185 18.68 -5.15 -9.91
C GLY A 185 18.65 -5.71 -8.50
N ARG A 186 19.06 -4.89 -7.54
CA ARG A 186 19.20 -5.26 -6.12
C ARG A 186 17.88 -5.38 -5.36
N MET A 187 16.79 -4.85 -5.92
CA MET A 187 15.47 -4.81 -5.30
C MET A 187 14.39 -5.32 -6.26
N LEU A 188 13.28 -5.73 -5.69
CA LEU A 188 12.05 -6.02 -6.43
C LEU A 188 11.10 -4.82 -6.34
N GLU A 189 10.39 -4.56 -7.42
CA GLU A 189 9.22 -3.69 -7.43
C GLU A 189 7.98 -4.54 -7.70
N PHE A 190 7.00 -4.42 -6.81
CA PHE A 190 5.66 -4.96 -7.04
C PHE A 190 4.74 -3.80 -7.41
N PRO A 191 4.55 -3.52 -8.70
CA PRO A 191 3.85 -2.32 -9.13
C PRO A 191 2.37 -2.35 -8.76
N LEU A 192 1.81 -1.17 -8.54
CA LEU A 192 0.40 -1.00 -8.25
C LEU A 192 -0.47 -1.43 -9.44
N THR A 193 -1.68 -1.85 -9.14
CA THR A 193 -2.58 -2.49 -10.11
C THR A 193 -3.06 -1.52 -11.18
N VAL A 194 -2.82 -1.88 -12.42
CA VAL A 194 -3.27 -1.17 -13.62
C VAL A 194 -4.00 -2.12 -14.55
N PHE A 195 -5.13 -1.68 -15.07
CA PHE A 195 -5.87 -2.37 -16.12
C PHE A 195 -5.53 -1.78 -17.48
N GLU A 196 -5.13 -2.63 -18.42
CA GLU A 196 -4.82 -2.23 -19.80
C GLU A 196 -5.98 -2.52 -20.75
N VAL A 197 -6.32 -1.51 -21.56
CA VAL A 197 -7.26 -1.65 -22.69
C VAL A 197 -6.57 -1.04 -23.92
N GLY A 198 -6.03 -1.88 -24.78
CA GLY A 198 -5.19 -1.44 -25.89
C GLY A 198 -3.95 -0.69 -25.37
N ARG A 199 -3.85 0.61 -25.71
CA ARG A 199 -2.74 1.48 -25.24
C ARG A 199 -3.07 2.28 -23.98
N LEU A 200 -4.32 2.18 -23.50
CA LEU A 200 -4.77 2.92 -22.32
C LEU A 200 -4.45 2.12 -21.05
N ARG A 201 -3.83 2.78 -20.09
CA ARG A 201 -3.57 2.26 -18.74
C ARG A 201 -4.46 2.95 -17.73
N ILE A 202 -5.35 2.20 -17.08
CA ILE A 202 -6.32 2.67 -16.10
C ILE A 202 -5.87 2.19 -14.71
N PRO A 203 -5.53 3.10 -13.78
CA PRO A 203 -5.14 2.70 -12.44
C PRO A 203 -6.34 2.14 -11.67
N ILE A 204 -6.14 1.01 -11.00
CA ILE A 204 -7.12 0.45 -10.06
C ILE A 204 -6.72 0.86 -8.64
N THR A 205 -7.08 2.08 -8.30
CA THR A 205 -6.81 2.67 -6.99
C THR A 205 -7.79 2.19 -5.93
N SER A 206 -7.53 2.49 -4.65
CA SER A 206 -8.49 2.29 -3.56
C SER A 206 -9.81 3.03 -3.85
N PHE A 207 -9.75 4.25 -4.40
CA PHE A 207 -10.93 4.98 -4.88
C PHE A 207 -11.70 4.18 -5.93
N CYS A 208 -11.03 3.65 -6.97
CA CYS A 208 -11.68 2.82 -7.99
C CYS A 208 -12.34 1.59 -7.37
N SER A 209 -11.68 0.93 -6.44
CA SER A 209 -12.24 -0.25 -5.75
C SER A 209 -13.47 0.09 -4.91
N ARG A 210 -13.57 1.32 -4.37
CA ARG A 210 -14.74 1.81 -3.65
C ARG A 210 -15.92 2.13 -4.57
N VAL A 211 -15.67 2.93 -5.64
CA VAL A 211 -16.76 3.52 -6.44
C VAL A 211 -17.28 2.62 -7.56
N LEU A 212 -16.43 1.76 -8.14
CA LEU A 212 -16.87 0.89 -9.21
C LEU A 212 -17.93 -0.11 -8.73
N PRO A 213 -18.99 -0.40 -9.51
CA PRO A 213 -19.87 -1.51 -9.22
C PRO A 213 -19.09 -2.82 -9.07
N TYR A 214 -19.43 -3.63 -8.08
CA TYR A 214 -18.69 -4.85 -7.75
C TYR A 214 -18.44 -5.76 -8.97
N VAL A 215 -19.46 -5.99 -9.78
CA VAL A 215 -19.38 -6.87 -10.97
C VAL A 215 -18.34 -6.34 -11.96
N VAL A 216 -18.27 -5.03 -12.16
CA VAL A 216 -17.29 -4.38 -13.04
C VAL A 216 -15.89 -4.55 -12.47
N LEU A 217 -15.67 -4.18 -11.19
CA LEU A 217 -14.38 -4.33 -10.52
C LEU A 217 -13.89 -5.78 -10.56
N ARG A 218 -14.74 -6.73 -10.20
CA ARG A 218 -14.44 -8.16 -10.24
C ARG A 218 -14.02 -8.63 -11.64
N SER A 219 -14.72 -8.20 -12.68
CA SER A 219 -14.42 -8.57 -14.06
C SER A 219 -13.07 -8.03 -14.50
N ILE A 220 -12.75 -6.78 -14.15
CA ILE A 220 -11.44 -6.15 -14.38
C ILE A 220 -10.34 -6.95 -13.68
N LEU A 221 -10.50 -7.19 -12.38
CA LEU A 221 -9.50 -7.91 -11.58
C LEU A 221 -9.30 -9.35 -12.08
N ARG A 222 -10.38 -10.05 -12.46
CA ARG A 222 -10.27 -11.38 -13.07
C ARG A 222 -9.48 -11.37 -14.38
N ARG A 223 -9.65 -10.34 -15.20
CA ARG A 223 -8.88 -10.20 -16.44
C ARG A 223 -7.41 -9.96 -16.17
N ILE A 224 -7.07 -9.11 -15.19
CA ILE A 224 -5.68 -8.91 -14.75
C ILE A 224 -5.11 -10.21 -14.21
N ASN A 225 -5.83 -10.90 -13.33
CA ASN A 225 -5.38 -12.08 -12.59
C ASN A 225 -5.12 -13.32 -13.47
N ARG A 226 -5.61 -13.32 -14.72
CA ARG A 226 -5.25 -14.33 -15.73
C ARG A 226 -3.81 -14.22 -16.23
N ALA A 227 -3.24 -13.02 -16.17
CA ALA A 227 -1.91 -12.71 -16.72
C ALA A 227 -0.85 -12.52 -15.62
N ARG A 228 -1.24 -11.99 -14.46
CA ARG A 228 -0.32 -11.64 -13.38
C ARG A 228 -1.05 -11.47 -12.06
N PRO A 229 -0.34 -11.56 -10.91
CA PRO A 229 -0.87 -11.13 -9.63
C PRO A 229 -1.18 -9.63 -9.66
N PHE A 230 -2.09 -9.21 -8.78
CA PHE A 230 -2.39 -7.80 -8.56
C PHE A 230 -2.28 -7.43 -7.09
N VAL A 231 -2.13 -6.15 -6.82
CA VAL A 231 -2.16 -5.56 -5.48
C VAL A 231 -3.56 -4.99 -5.24
N LEU A 232 -4.24 -5.47 -4.20
CA LEU A 232 -5.39 -4.80 -3.62
C LEU A 232 -4.91 -4.01 -2.41
N TYR A 233 -5.03 -2.68 -2.46
CA TYR A 233 -4.69 -1.82 -1.33
C TYR A 233 -5.86 -0.93 -0.93
N PHE A 234 -5.93 -0.62 0.35
CA PHE A 234 -6.85 0.34 0.92
C PHE A 234 -6.30 0.88 2.26
N HIS A 235 -6.97 1.91 2.78
CA HIS A 235 -6.58 2.54 4.03
C HIS A 235 -7.64 2.26 5.12
N PRO A 236 -7.27 2.18 6.41
CA PRO A 236 -8.22 1.96 7.50
C PRO A 236 -9.37 2.96 7.53
N TRP A 237 -9.11 4.23 7.27
CA TRP A 237 -10.12 5.27 7.24
C TRP A 237 -11.17 5.10 6.13
N GLU A 238 -10.86 4.38 5.05
CA GLU A 238 -11.80 4.10 3.97
C GLU A 238 -12.89 3.09 4.36
N ILE A 239 -12.64 2.32 5.40
CA ILE A 239 -13.56 1.29 5.91
C ILE A 239 -14.49 1.86 7.01
N CYS A 240 -14.11 2.95 7.64
CA CYS A 240 -14.85 3.57 8.73
C CYS A 240 -15.92 4.53 8.19
N PRO A 241 -17.23 4.23 8.32
CA PRO A 241 -18.29 5.11 7.84
C PRO A 241 -18.35 6.47 8.55
N SER A 242 -17.81 6.53 9.77
CA SER A 242 -17.77 7.75 10.61
C SER A 242 -16.56 8.64 10.34
N THR A 243 -15.80 8.39 9.26
CA THR A 243 -14.64 9.21 8.89
C THR A 243 -15.02 10.69 8.79
N PRO A 244 -14.31 11.58 9.55
CA PRO A 244 -14.63 12.99 9.61
C PRO A 244 -14.52 13.65 8.23
N ARG A 245 -15.50 14.50 7.91
CA ARG A 245 -15.47 15.28 6.67
C ARG A 245 -14.81 16.63 6.93
N VAL A 246 -13.66 16.83 6.31
CA VAL A 246 -12.90 18.09 6.42
C VAL A 246 -13.50 19.16 5.51
N ARG A 247 -13.69 20.37 6.05
CA ARG A 247 -14.18 21.52 5.29
C ARG A 247 -13.06 22.11 4.43
N GLY A 248 -13.42 22.68 3.30
CA GLY A 248 -12.48 23.44 2.47
C GLY A 248 -11.63 22.64 1.48
N ILE A 249 -11.72 21.31 1.46
CA ILE A 249 -10.90 20.47 0.54
C ILE A 249 -11.34 20.56 -0.93
N GLY A 250 -12.43 21.25 -1.24
CA GLY A 250 -13.01 21.36 -2.58
C GLY A 250 -13.83 20.14 -3.01
N CYS A 251 -14.76 20.34 -3.96
CA CYS A 251 -15.73 19.30 -4.35
C CYS A 251 -15.06 18.05 -4.92
N LEU A 252 -14.08 18.21 -5.80
CA LEU A 252 -13.40 17.06 -6.43
C LEU A 252 -12.61 16.24 -5.42
N ASN A 253 -11.80 16.88 -4.58
CA ASN A 253 -11.03 16.20 -3.54
C ASN A 253 -11.95 15.57 -2.51
N GLY A 254 -13.07 16.22 -2.17
CA GLY A 254 -14.10 15.66 -1.31
C GLY A 254 -14.74 14.41 -1.90
N LEU A 255 -15.04 14.41 -3.20
CA LEU A 255 -15.54 13.23 -3.90
C LEU A 255 -14.49 12.09 -3.86
N LEU A 256 -13.25 12.36 -4.22
CA LEU A 256 -12.17 11.36 -4.23
C LEU A 256 -11.94 10.77 -2.83
N THR A 257 -12.05 11.57 -1.78
CA THR A 257 -11.83 11.14 -0.39
C THR A 257 -13.03 10.37 0.17
N TYR A 258 -14.25 10.88 0.01
CA TYR A 258 -15.40 10.40 0.79
C TYR A 258 -16.45 9.60 0.02
N ALA A 259 -16.30 9.44 -1.32
CA ALA A 259 -17.28 8.67 -2.07
C ALA A 259 -17.23 7.18 -1.70
N ALA A 260 -18.40 6.57 -1.52
CA ALA A 260 -18.60 5.14 -1.34
C ALA A 260 -17.80 4.52 -0.17
N LEU A 261 -17.59 5.25 0.94
CA LEU A 261 -17.03 4.69 2.17
C LEU A 261 -17.98 3.66 2.78
N GLU A 262 -19.29 4.00 2.80
CA GLU A 262 -20.31 3.08 3.29
C GLU A 262 -20.36 1.80 2.44
N GLY A 263 -20.32 0.66 3.12
CA GLY A 263 -20.37 -0.65 2.46
C GLY A 263 -19.04 -1.11 1.85
N TYR A 264 -17.96 -0.31 1.93
CA TYR A 264 -16.69 -0.71 1.31
C TYR A 264 -16.08 -1.94 2.00
N LEU A 265 -16.18 -2.07 3.31
CA LEU A 265 -15.76 -3.28 4.04
C LEU A 265 -16.42 -4.55 3.47
N ARG A 266 -17.73 -4.52 3.19
CA ARG A 266 -18.45 -5.64 2.56
C ARG A 266 -17.94 -5.93 1.14
N LYS A 267 -17.53 -4.89 0.41
CA LYS A 267 -16.96 -5.07 -0.93
C LYS A 267 -15.59 -5.73 -0.87
N VAL A 268 -14.74 -5.34 0.09
CA VAL A 268 -13.46 -6.01 0.38
C VAL A 268 -13.72 -7.48 0.74
N GLU A 269 -14.65 -7.77 1.64
CA GLU A 269 -15.02 -9.13 2.02
C GLU A 269 -15.38 -10.01 0.80
N ARG A 270 -16.21 -9.50 -0.10
CA ARG A 270 -16.54 -10.22 -1.35
C ARG A 270 -15.34 -10.45 -2.27
N LEU A 271 -14.36 -9.54 -2.27
CA LEU A 271 -13.11 -9.74 -3.02
C LEU A 271 -12.27 -10.87 -2.39
N LEU A 272 -12.24 -10.99 -1.05
CA LEU A 272 -11.57 -12.09 -0.36
C LEU A 272 -12.21 -13.47 -0.69
N GLU A 273 -13.52 -13.50 -0.95
CA GLU A 273 -14.23 -14.72 -1.39
C GLU A 273 -13.91 -15.09 -2.85
N ASP A 274 -13.78 -14.10 -3.72
CA ASP A 274 -13.61 -14.31 -5.16
C ASP A 274 -12.16 -14.59 -5.59
N PHE A 275 -11.16 -14.08 -4.85
CA PHE A 275 -9.74 -14.16 -5.17
C PHE A 275 -8.93 -14.79 -4.02
N ALA A 276 -7.76 -15.35 -4.35
CA ALA A 276 -6.79 -15.77 -3.36
C ALA A 276 -5.85 -14.60 -3.03
N PHE A 277 -5.66 -14.34 -1.73
CA PHE A 277 -4.81 -13.27 -1.23
C PHE A 277 -3.83 -13.76 -0.17
N SER A 278 -2.68 -13.12 -0.10
CA SER A 278 -1.74 -13.20 1.00
C SER A 278 -0.91 -11.91 1.14
N SER A 279 0.06 -11.95 2.05
CA SER A 279 1.04 -10.87 2.19
C SER A 279 1.89 -10.74 0.91
N MET A 280 2.45 -9.55 0.70
CA MET A 280 3.24 -9.27 -0.49
C MET A 280 4.51 -10.13 -0.55
N MET A 281 5.18 -10.33 0.58
CA MET A 281 6.36 -11.20 0.65
C MET A 281 6.02 -12.63 0.24
N GLU A 282 4.90 -13.18 0.68
CA GLU A 282 4.49 -14.52 0.28
C GLU A 282 4.18 -14.63 -1.21
N VAL A 283 3.51 -13.62 -1.78
CA VAL A 283 3.27 -13.56 -3.22
C VAL A 283 4.58 -13.50 -4.00
N LEU A 284 5.55 -12.69 -3.57
CA LEU A 284 6.88 -12.61 -4.18
C LEU A 284 7.59 -13.97 -4.13
N HIS A 285 7.53 -14.66 -2.99
CA HIS A 285 8.12 -16.00 -2.83
C HIS A 285 7.48 -17.03 -3.77
N VAL A 286 6.15 -17.10 -3.83
CA VAL A 286 5.43 -18.05 -4.72
C VAL A 286 5.74 -17.79 -6.19
N HIS A 287 6.02 -16.54 -6.59
CA HIS A 287 6.40 -16.19 -7.95
C HIS A 287 7.91 -16.32 -8.24
N GLY A 288 8.69 -16.93 -7.33
CA GLY A 288 10.12 -17.17 -7.52
C GLY A 288 10.96 -15.89 -7.58
N CYS A 289 10.50 -14.85 -6.90
CA CYS A 289 11.16 -13.54 -6.88
C CYS A 289 12.00 -13.30 -5.61
N SER A 290 12.14 -14.30 -4.74
CA SER A 290 12.93 -14.21 -3.50
C SER A 290 14.42 -14.40 -3.74
#